data_2ffd013142fdacecf7d5ff799ef4edc4
#
_entry.id   2ffd013142fdacecf7d5ff799ef4edc4
#
_cell.length_a   1.000
_cell.length_b   1.000
_cell.length_c   1.000
_cell.angle_alpha   90.00
_cell.angle_beta   90.00
_cell.angle_gamma   90.00
#
_symmetry.space_group_name_H-M   'P 1'
#
loop_
_entity.id
_entity.type
_entity.pdbx_description
1 polymer ?
#
loop_
_entity_poly.entity_id
_entity_poly.type
_entity_poly.pdbx_seq_one_letter_code
_entity_poly.pdbx_strand_id
1 'polypeptide(L)'
;MPDGHEYYCFGEAEAVGPWKVLPGKDCGNPVRSSRYYKINCPFESSVYVDATKLHLLKEPFFTISHEILNTYDDKMFCLQHPHRHSYLNEMMEYYNNGWWSKNQIMQYTAELVDHGFDFKKFFSPLCTILWRKNRKDFNDIWWRWYERGGVRDQMSYGTALQANSMNFRYDDAIKFLNNFTNAEYKGEWWDTRQGDYRLFKEKDSDHVLRVLCNMTSD
;
A
#
# COMPACT_ATOMS: atom_id res chain seq x y z
N MET A 1 -4.64 1.71 24.90
CA MET A 1 -4.66 2.62 23.74
C MET A 1 -4.84 4.02 24.25
N PRO A 2 -4.17 5.03 23.66
CA PRO A 2 -4.23 6.40 24.14
C PRO A 2 -5.65 6.98 24.08
N ASP A 3 -5.98 7.81 25.08
CA ASP A 3 -7.24 8.55 25.11
C ASP A 3 -7.29 9.63 24.02
N GLY A 4 -8.48 10.02 23.60
CA GLY A 4 -8.69 11.07 22.60
C GLY A 4 -8.66 10.58 21.14
N HIS A 5 -8.47 9.28 20.92
CA HIS A 5 -8.58 8.65 19.59
C HIS A 5 -9.81 7.76 19.51
N GLU A 6 -10.40 7.69 18.33
CA GLU A 6 -11.45 6.72 18.03
C GLU A 6 -10.87 5.56 17.24
N TYR A 7 -11.28 4.35 17.59
CA TYR A 7 -10.79 3.10 16.99
C TYR A 7 -11.92 2.39 16.27
N TYR A 8 -11.69 2.05 15.01
CA TYR A 8 -12.69 1.42 14.16
C TYR A 8 -12.18 0.13 13.53
N CYS A 9 -13.04 -0.88 13.55
CA CYS A 9 -12.89 -2.10 12.78
C CYS A 9 -14.08 -2.25 11.83
N PHE A 10 -13.82 -2.67 10.61
CA PHE A 10 -14.89 -2.92 9.62
C PHE A 10 -15.05 -4.42 9.40
N GLY A 11 -16.24 -4.94 9.63
CA GLY A 11 -16.55 -6.35 9.48
C GLY A 11 -17.67 -6.82 10.40
N GLU A 12 -17.68 -8.12 10.67
CA GLU A 12 -18.68 -8.79 11.52
C GLU A 12 -18.10 -9.19 12.90
N ALA A 13 -16.98 -8.60 13.31
CA ALA A 13 -16.37 -8.89 14.60
C ALA A 13 -17.20 -8.32 15.75
N GLU A 14 -17.09 -8.93 16.92
CA GLU A 14 -17.63 -8.34 18.15
C GLU A 14 -16.75 -7.18 18.61
N ALA A 15 -17.38 -6.12 19.14
CA ALA A 15 -16.66 -4.99 19.69
C ALA A 15 -15.90 -5.39 20.96
N VAL A 16 -14.60 -5.14 21.00
CA VAL A 16 -13.74 -5.43 22.16
C VAL A 16 -12.97 -4.18 22.57
N GLY A 17 -13.04 -3.83 23.85
CA GLY A 17 -12.35 -2.67 24.39
C GLY A 17 -12.82 -1.36 23.74
N PRO A 18 -11.92 -0.47 23.30
CA PRO A 18 -12.28 0.82 22.73
C PRO A 18 -12.69 0.76 21.25
N TRP A 19 -12.73 -0.43 20.62
CA TRP A 19 -13.02 -0.60 19.21
C TRP A 19 -14.52 -0.46 18.93
N LYS A 20 -14.83 0.39 17.96
CA LYS A 20 -16.17 0.50 17.36
C LYS A 20 -16.17 -0.37 16.09
N VAL A 21 -17.11 -1.32 16.03
CA VAL A 21 -17.27 -2.15 14.84
C VAL A 21 -18.31 -1.53 13.93
N LEU A 22 -17.94 -1.33 12.68
CA LEU A 22 -18.82 -0.85 11.63
C LEU A 22 -19.05 -1.96 10.59
N PRO A 23 -20.23 -1.97 9.93
CA PRO A 23 -20.53 -2.97 8.91
C PRO A 23 -19.47 -3.00 7.81
N GLY A 24 -19.06 -4.19 7.42
CA GLY A 24 -18.20 -4.40 6.26
C GLY A 24 -18.96 -4.13 4.96
N LYS A 25 -18.25 -3.68 3.93
CA LYS A 25 -18.77 -3.59 2.57
C LYS A 25 -18.59 -4.92 1.86
N ASP A 26 -19.68 -5.52 1.41
CA ASP A 26 -19.58 -6.66 0.50
C ASP A 26 -19.23 -6.17 -0.92
N CYS A 27 -18.10 -6.65 -1.44
CA CYS A 27 -17.63 -6.39 -2.80
C CYS A 27 -17.56 -7.69 -3.64
N GLY A 28 -18.28 -8.75 -3.22
CA GLY A 28 -18.34 -10.04 -3.91
C GLY A 28 -17.10 -10.92 -3.73
N ASN A 29 -16.08 -10.45 -3.01
CA ASN A 29 -14.86 -11.18 -2.73
C ASN A 29 -14.26 -10.69 -1.40
N PRO A 30 -13.88 -11.59 -0.46
CA PRO A 30 -13.37 -11.21 0.87
C PRO A 30 -12.12 -10.30 0.82
N VAL A 31 -11.18 -10.57 -0.09
CA VAL A 31 -9.98 -9.75 -0.26
C VAL A 31 -10.36 -8.33 -0.71
N ARG A 32 -11.26 -8.22 -1.69
CA ARG A 32 -11.75 -6.94 -2.20
C ARG A 32 -12.54 -6.19 -1.13
N SER A 33 -13.38 -6.87 -0.39
CA SER A 33 -14.15 -6.31 0.72
C SER A 33 -13.23 -5.75 1.81
N SER A 34 -12.16 -6.47 2.17
CA SER A 34 -11.17 -6.00 3.14
C SER A 34 -10.39 -4.75 2.69
N ARG A 35 -10.23 -4.55 1.37
CA ARG A 35 -9.55 -3.37 0.82
C ARG A 35 -10.47 -2.16 0.65
N TYR A 36 -11.79 -2.37 0.66
CA TYR A 36 -12.72 -1.28 0.41
C TYR A 36 -12.51 -0.10 1.36
N TYR A 37 -12.54 -0.32 2.66
CA TYR A 37 -12.35 0.76 3.64
C TYR A 37 -10.90 1.20 3.82
N LYS A 38 -9.95 0.35 3.45
CA LYS A 38 -8.56 0.77 3.32
C LYS A 38 -8.39 1.83 2.24
N ILE A 39 -9.12 1.73 1.14
CA ILE A 39 -9.08 2.66 0.01
C ILE A 39 -10.11 3.78 0.21
N ASN A 40 -11.35 3.43 0.48
CA ASN A 40 -12.49 4.36 0.62
C ASN A 40 -12.79 4.66 2.09
N CYS A 41 -11.82 5.24 2.79
CA CYS A 41 -12.00 5.59 4.19
C CYS A 41 -13.15 6.60 4.38
N PRO A 42 -14.08 6.37 5.30
CA PRO A 42 -15.18 7.29 5.53
C PRO A 42 -14.82 8.47 6.43
N PHE A 43 -13.64 8.47 7.06
CA PHE A 43 -13.21 9.49 8.01
C PHE A 43 -12.41 10.58 7.32
N GLU A 44 -12.57 11.82 7.76
CA GLU A 44 -11.84 12.97 7.21
C GLU A 44 -10.32 12.83 7.37
N SER A 45 -9.90 12.30 8.50
CA SER A 45 -8.50 12.05 8.82
C SER A 45 -8.35 10.70 9.49
N SER A 46 -7.38 9.90 9.10
CA SER A 46 -7.23 8.55 9.66
C SER A 46 -5.82 7.99 9.52
N VAL A 47 -5.51 7.07 10.43
CA VAL A 47 -4.40 6.13 10.28
C VAL A 47 -4.98 4.74 10.06
N TYR A 48 -4.67 4.13 8.94
CA TYR A 48 -4.98 2.74 8.69
C TYR A 48 -3.81 1.86 9.14
N VAL A 49 -4.11 0.77 9.80
CA VAL A 49 -3.13 -0.26 10.16
C VAL A 49 -3.72 -1.63 9.86
N ASP A 50 -2.97 -2.49 9.21
CA ASP A 50 -3.37 -3.90 9.02
C ASP A 50 -3.55 -4.57 10.40
N ALA A 51 -4.69 -5.23 10.63
CA ALA A 51 -5.06 -5.80 11.93
C ALA A 51 -3.99 -6.75 12.50
N THR A 52 -3.30 -7.48 11.64
CA THR A 52 -2.21 -8.39 12.02
C THR A 52 -0.95 -7.67 12.55
N LYS A 53 -0.90 -6.33 12.47
CA LYS A 53 0.25 -5.51 12.88
C LYS A 53 -0.04 -4.64 14.11
N LEU A 54 -1.28 -4.57 14.55
CA LEU A 54 -1.70 -3.71 15.69
C LEU A 54 -0.94 -4.02 16.98
N HIS A 55 -0.70 -5.31 17.27
CA HIS A 55 -0.02 -5.75 18.47
C HIS A 55 1.46 -5.30 18.55
N LEU A 56 2.03 -4.89 17.42
CA LEU A 56 3.42 -4.44 17.32
C LEU A 56 3.58 -2.95 17.62
N LEU A 57 2.50 -2.17 17.63
CA LEU A 57 2.57 -0.72 17.82
C LEU A 57 2.94 -0.36 19.25
N LYS A 58 3.91 0.56 19.42
CA LYS A 58 4.26 1.18 20.69
C LYS A 58 3.40 2.43 20.93
N GLU A 59 3.26 2.83 22.17
CA GLU A 59 2.54 4.06 22.50
C GLU A 59 3.02 5.30 21.74
N PRO A 60 4.33 5.56 21.54
CA PRO A 60 4.80 6.70 20.75
C PRO A 60 4.32 6.71 19.29
N PHE A 61 3.87 5.56 18.72
CA PHE A 61 3.29 5.52 17.39
C PHE A 61 2.05 6.41 17.27
N PHE A 62 1.22 6.46 18.29
CA PHE A 62 -0.01 7.26 18.28
C PHE A 62 0.28 8.75 18.30
N THR A 63 1.26 9.16 19.10
CA THR A 63 1.71 10.56 19.17
C THR A 63 2.27 11.02 17.83
N ILE A 64 3.22 10.27 17.25
CA ILE A 64 3.79 10.62 15.95
C ILE A 64 2.76 10.59 14.83
N SER A 65 1.78 9.68 14.90
CA SER A 65 0.69 9.63 13.93
C SER A 65 -0.17 10.88 13.95
N HIS A 66 -0.46 11.42 15.13
CA HIS A 66 -1.17 12.67 15.28
C HIS A 66 -0.36 13.85 14.71
N GLU A 67 0.94 13.91 14.99
CA GLU A 67 1.84 14.92 14.43
C GLU A 67 1.91 14.85 12.91
N ILE A 68 2.02 13.67 12.33
CA ILE A 68 2.03 13.46 10.88
C ILE A 68 0.74 13.99 10.25
N LEU A 69 -0.42 13.63 10.79
CA LEU A 69 -1.72 14.07 10.26
C LEU A 69 -1.91 15.58 10.34
N ASN A 70 -1.37 16.23 11.36
CA ASN A 70 -1.46 17.68 11.52
C ASN A 70 -0.43 18.44 10.67
N THR A 71 0.76 17.86 10.48
CA THR A 71 1.85 18.52 9.75
C THR A 71 1.65 18.46 8.23
N TYR A 72 1.04 17.37 7.74
CA TYR A 72 0.87 17.10 6.31
C TYR A 72 -0.59 17.20 5.88
N ASP A 73 -1.21 18.33 6.16
CA ASP A 73 -2.65 18.56 5.98
C ASP A 73 -3.14 18.37 4.54
N ASP A 74 -2.31 18.76 3.56
CA ASP A 74 -2.59 18.66 2.13
C ASP A 74 -1.91 17.47 1.44
N LYS A 75 -1.23 16.60 2.17
CA LYS A 75 -0.36 15.54 1.62
C LYS A 75 -0.73 14.17 2.16
N MET A 76 -0.50 13.18 1.33
CA MET A 76 -0.48 11.80 1.78
C MET A 76 0.88 11.50 2.42
N PHE A 77 0.88 10.79 3.53
CA PHE A 77 2.10 10.26 4.13
C PHE A 77 2.07 8.74 4.09
N CYS A 78 3.17 8.14 3.67
CA CYS A 78 3.32 6.69 3.65
C CYS A 78 4.79 6.30 3.93
N LEU A 79 4.99 5.04 4.23
CA LEU A 79 6.33 4.48 4.34
C LEU A 79 6.75 3.89 2.99
N GLN A 80 7.99 4.07 2.62
CA GLN A 80 8.55 3.39 1.46
C GLN A 80 8.76 1.91 1.78
N HIS A 81 8.41 1.03 0.85
CA HIS A 81 8.66 -0.39 1.04
C HIS A 81 10.18 -0.65 1.12
N PRO A 82 10.68 -1.37 2.15
CA PRO A 82 12.12 -1.46 2.41
C PRO A 82 12.91 -2.25 1.38
N HIS A 83 12.24 -3.13 0.65
CA HIS A 83 12.91 -4.05 -0.29
C HIS A 83 12.46 -3.90 -1.73
N ARG A 84 11.32 -3.26 -1.97
CA ARG A 84 10.74 -3.09 -3.31
C ARG A 84 10.72 -1.60 -3.64
N HIS A 85 11.61 -1.19 -4.52
CA HIS A 85 11.84 0.22 -4.84
C HIS A 85 11.48 0.59 -6.27
N SER A 86 11.03 -0.40 -7.07
CA SER A 86 10.71 -0.20 -8.46
C SER A 86 9.43 -0.92 -8.86
N TYR A 87 8.85 -0.50 -9.99
CA TYR A 87 7.71 -1.17 -10.61
C TYR A 87 8.02 -2.65 -10.90
N LEU A 88 9.17 -2.92 -11.48
CA LEU A 88 9.58 -4.29 -11.80
C LEU A 88 9.72 -5.16 -10.54
N ASN A 89 10.24 -4.61 -9.44
CA ASN A 89 10.30 -5.35 -8.18
C ASN A 89 8.89 -5.79 -7.71
N GLU A 90 7.89 -4.91 -7.82
CA GLU A 90 6.51 -5.26 -7.46
C GLU A 90 5.93 -6.30 -8.43
N MET A 91 6.17 -6.17 -9.72
CA MET A 91 5.66 -7.13 -10.72
C MET A 91 6.30 -8.51 -10.58
N MET A 92 7.61 -8.56 -10.30
CA MET A 92 8.30 -9.82 -10.03
C MET A 92 7.76 -10.49 -8.77
N GLU A 93 7.45 -9.73 -7.73
CA GLU A 93 6.82 -10.26 -6.53
C GLU A 93 5.44 -10.87 -6.84
N TYR A 94 4.64 -10.20 -7.68
CA TYR A 94 3.33 -10.69 -8.08
C TYR A 94 3.42 -11.99 -8.88
N TYR A 95 4.40 -12.07 -9.77
CA TYR A 95 4.66 -13.25 -10.58
C TYR A 95 5.16 -14.42 -9.72
N ASN A 96 6.20 -14.19 -8.91
CA ASN A 96 6.85 -15.23 -8.10
C ASN A 96 5.92 -15.85 -7.05
N ASN A 97 4.94 -15.08 -6.56
CA ASN A 97 3.94 -15.59 -5.63
C ASN A 97 2.68 -16.13 -6.32
N GLY A 98 2.65 -16.19 -7.64
CA GLY A 98 1.50 -16.67 -8.40
C GLY A 98 0.23 -15.82 -8.24
N TRP A 99 0.37 -14.55 -7.79
CA TRP A 99 -0.79 -13.67 -7.65
C TRP A 99 -1.28 -13.15 -8.98
N TRP A 100 -0.38 -12.96 -9.93
CA TRP A 100 -0.67 -12.62 -11.31
C TRP A 100 0.10 -13.51 -12.27
N SER A 101 -0.56 -13.90 -13.33
CA SER A 101 0.09 -14.51 -14.50
C SER A 101 0.89 -13.45 -15.27
N LYS A 102 1.82 -13.90 -16.08
CA LYS A 102 2.57 -13.05 -17.01
C LYS A 102 1.63 -12.19 -17.88
N ASN A 103 0.54 -12.78 -18.40
CA ASN A 103 -0.42 -12.05 -19.23
C ASN A 103 -1.11 -10.92 -18.47
N GLN A 104 -1.50 -11.14 -17.22
CA GLN A 104 -2.10 -10.08 -16.39
C GLN A 104 -1.11 -8.95 -16.11
N ILE A 105 0.15 -9.27 -15.84
CA ILE A 105 1.21 -8.27 -15.66
C ILE A 105 1.41 -7.46 -16.94
N MET A 106 1.50 -8.12 -18.09
CA MET A 106 1.67 -7.47 -19.39
C MET A 106 0.49 -6.56 -19.72
N GLN A 107 -0.74 -7.03 -19.51
CA GLN A 107 -1.95 -6.24 -19.74
C GLN A 107 -1.97 -4.99 -18.85
N TYR A 108 -1.73 -5.15 -17.54
CA TYR A 108 -1.71 -4.03 -16.61
C TYR A 108 -0.60 -3.02 -16.97
N THR A 109 0.58 -3.53 -17.35
CA THR A 109 1.69 -2.67 -17.77
C THR A 109 1.36 -1.89 -19.05
N ALA A 110 0.73 -2.54 -20.03
CA ALA A 110 0.30 -1.86 -21.25
C ALA A 110 -0.70 -0.75 -20.95
N GLU A 111 -1.68 -0.98 -20.08
CA GLU A 111 -2.62 0.06 -19.66
C GLU A 111 -1.92 1.24 -18.99
N LEU A 112 -0.88 1.00 -18.17
CA LEU A 112 -0.07 2.07 -17.58
C LEU A 112 0.68 2.89 -18.63
N VAL A 113 1.26 2.22 -19.62
CA VAL A 113 1.94 2.88 -20.77
C VAL A 113 0.96 3.78 -21.52
N ASP A 114 -0.23 3.28 -21.84
CA ASP A 114 -1.27 4.02 -22.54
C ASP A 114 -1.75 5.26 -21.75
N HIS A 115 -1.66 5.21 -20.44
CA HIS A 115 -1.97 6.34 -19.56
C HIS A 115 -0.77 7.27 -19.29
N GLY A 116 0.37 7.06 -19.96
CA GLY A 116 1.56 7.90 -19.82
C GLY A 116 2.28 7.75 -18.49
N PHE A 117 2.20 6.57 -17.88
CA PHE A 117 2.85 6.32 -16.60
C PHE A 117 4.38 6.36 -16.71
N ASP A 118 5.02 7.10 -15.81
CA ASP A 118 6.49 7.20 -15.73
C ASP A 118 7.03 6.18 -14.73
N PHE A 119 7.50 5.04 -15.21
CA PHE A 119 8.04 3.97 -14.37
C PHE A 119 9.26 4.39 -13.54
N LYS A 120 10.02 5.40 -13.98
CA LYS A 120 11.15 5.94 -13.22
C LYS A 120 10.74 6.67 -11.96
N LYS A 121 9.51 7.16 -11.93
CA LYS A 121 8.91 7.84 -10.78
C LYS A 121 8.06 6.93 -9.93
N PHE A 122 8.02 5.64 -10.23
CA PHE A 122 7.24 4.71 -9.43
C PHE A 122 7.76 4.68 -7.99
N PHE A 123 6.83 4.77 -7.08
CA PHE A 123 7.05 4.63 -5.66
C PHE A 123 6.29 3.41 -5.15
N SER A 124 7.00 2.48 -4.51
CA SER A 124 6.38 1.33 -3.86
C SER A 124 6.10 1.64 -2.39
N PRO A 125 4.84 1.87 -2.01
CA PRO A 125 4.47 2.16 -0.64
C PRO A 125 4.42 0.89 0.20
N LEU A 126 4.67 1.03 1.50
CA LEU A 126 4.33 0.02 2.49
C LEU A 126 2.87 0.24 2.93
N CYS A 127 1.95 -0.46 2.30
CA CYS A 127 0.52 -0.25 2.54
C CYS A 127 -0.02 -0.88 3.85
N THR A 128 0.81 -1.40 4.73
CA THR A 128 0.39 -1.93 6.03
C THR A 128 0.03 -0.84 7.04
N ILE A 129 0.58 0.36 6.85
CA ILE A 129 0.26 1.56 7.63
C ILE A 129 0.12 2.72 6.65
N LEU A 130 -0.98 3.47 6.76
CA LEU A 130 -1.24 4.63 5.90
C LEU A 130 -1.81 5.77 6.74
N TRP A 131 -1.21 6.95 6.64
CA TRP A 131 -1.73 8.21 7.19
C TRP A 131 -2.36 9.00 6.06
N ARG A 132 -3.59 9.48 6.27
CA ARG A 132 -4.30 10.17 5.19
C ARG A 132 -5.35 11.15 5.68
N LYS A 133 -5.51 12.22 4.93
CA LYS A 133 -6.74 12.99 4.84
C LYS A 133 -7.62 12.38 3.77
N ASN A 134 -8.94 12.32 4.01
CA ASN A 134 -9.86 11.74 3.04
C ASN A 134 -9.95 12.63 1.79
N ARG A 135 -9.55 12.07 0.67
CA ARG A 135 -9.63 12.69 -0.64
C ARG A 135 -10.38 11.77 -1.58
N LYS A 136 -11.64 12.09 -1.79
CA LYS A 136 -12.51 11.25 -2.62
C LYS A 136 -11.96 11.08 -4.04
N ASP A 137 -11.44 12.14 -4.65
CA ASP A 137 -10.80 12.12 -5.97
C ASP A 137 -9.65 11.11 -6.05
N PHE A 138 -8.78 11.10 -5.03
CA PHE A 138 -7.69 10.14 -4.93
C PHE A 138 -8.20 8.72 -4.69
N ASN A 139 -9.15 8.55 -3.76
CA ASN A 139 -9.70 7.25 -3.42
C ASN A 139 -10.40 6.60 -4.64
N ASP A 140 -11.13 7.38 -5.42
CA ASP A 140 -11.80 6.90 -6.65
C ASP A 140 -10.79 6.43 -7.70
N ILE A 141 -9.66 7.14 -7.86
CA ILE A 141 -8.58 6.72 -8.77
C ILE A 141 -7.88 5.50 -8.24
N TRP A 142 -7.54 5.46 -6.94
CA TRP A 142 -6.91 4.29 -6.32
C TRP A 142 -7.80 3.05 -6.43
N TRP A 143 -9.11 3.17 -6.14
CA TRP A 143 -10.06 2.07 -6.26
C TRP A 143 -10.15 1.56 -7.70
N ARG A 144 -10.21 2.45 -8.68
CA ARG A 144 -10.24 2.09 -10.12
C ARG A 144 -9.01 1.28 -10.54
N TRP A 145 -7.82 1.69 -10.13
CA TRP A 145 -6.59 0.94 -10.41
C TRP A 145 -6.52 -0.37 -9.64
N TYR A 146 -7.03 -0.38 -8.41
CA TYR A 146 -7.16 -1.61 -7.64
C TYR A 146 -8.09 -2.62 -8.32
N GLU A 147 -9.24 -2.20 -8.83
CA GLU A 147 -10.19 -3.06 -9.56
C GLU A 147 -9.60 -3.68 -10.83
N ARG A 148 -8.73 -2.98 -11.53
CA ARG A 148 -8.03 -3.50 -12.71
C ARG A 148 -7.00 -4.57 -12.36
N GLY A 149 -6.27 -4.38 -11.28
CA GLY A 149 -5.23 -5.28 -10.82
C GLY A 149 -5.66 -6.33 -9.79
N GLY A 150 -6.63 -6.03 -8.97
CA GLY A 150 -7.49 -6.92 -8.20
C GLY A 150 -6.92 -7.70 -7.03
N VAL A 151 -5.61 -7.73 -6.75
CA VAL A 151 -5.05 -8.62 -5.71
C VAL A 151 -4.34 -7.87 -4.59
N ARG A 152 -3.51 -6.90 -4.95
CA ARG A 152 -2.69 -6.15 -3.99
C ARG A 152 -2.85 -4.65 -4.18
N ASP A 153 -2.96 -3.97 -3.07
CA ASP A 153 -3.19 -2.53 -3.01
C ASP A 153 -1.93 -1.68 -3.22
N GLN A 154 -0.74 -2.22 -3.04
CA GLN A 154 0.52 -1.50 -3.16
C GLN A 154 0.75 -0.93 -4.57
N MET A 155 0.55 -1.77 -5.60
CA MET A 155 0.72 -1.34 -6.99
C MET A 155 -0.28 -0.25 -7.35
N SER A 156 -1.55 -0.47 -7.07
CA SER A 156 -2.61 0.49 -7.38
C SER A 156 -2.47 1.81 -6.60
N TYR A 157 -1.93 1.76 -5.36
CA TYR A 157 -1.64 2.97 -4.59
C TYR A 157 -0.51 3.80 -5.23
N GLY A 158 0.62 3.17 -5.57
CA GLY A 158 1.72 3.84 -6.28
C GLY A 158 1.29 4.44 -7.61
N THR A 159 0.43 3.71 -8.34
CA THR A 159 -0.18 4.21 -9.59
C THR A 159 -1.08 5.41 -9.34
N ALA A 160 -1.92 5.37 -8.31
CA ALA A 160 -2.82 6.47 -7.98
C ALA A 160 -2.08 7.73 -7.52
N LEU A 161 -0.98 7.59 -6.77
CA LEU A 161 -0.12 8.72 -6.39
C LEU A 161 0.41 9.45 -7.62
N GLN A 162 0.89 8.72 -8.61
CA GLN A 162 1.41 9.32 -9.83
C GLN A 162 0.30 9.92 -10.70
N ALA A 163 -0.82 9.18 -10.90
CA ALA A 163 -1.93 9.63 -11.73
C ALA A 163 -2.59 10.93 -11.23
N ASN A 164 -2.53 11.19 -9.93
CA ASN A 164 -3.05 12.43 -9.32
C ASN A 164 -2.03 13.56 -9.28
N SER A 165 -0.79 13.35 -9.73
CA SER A 165 0.32 14.29 -9.52
C SER A 165 0.43 14.75 -8.04
N MET A 166 0.09 13.84 -7.12
CA MET A 166 -0.01 14.18 -5.71
C MET A 166 1.37 14.42 -5.10
N ASN A 167 1.45 15.51 -4.37
CA ASN A 167 2.53 15.68 -3.41
C ASN A 167 2.32 14.68 -2.26
N PHE A 168 3.27 13.80 -2.07
CA PHE A 168 3.28 12.90 -0.92
C PHE A 168 4.64 12.98 -0.21
N ARG A 169 4.62 12.63 1.06
CA ARG A 169 5.83 12.46 1.86
C ARG A 169 5.99 10.98 2.20
N TYR A 170 7.22 10.56 2.23
CA TYR A 170 7.54 9.20 2.69
C TYR A 170 8.76 9.22 3.61
N ASP A 171 8.84 8.21 4.45
CA ASP A 171 10.00 7.98 5.30
C ASP A 171 10.50 6.54 5.12
N ASP A 172 11.71 6.30 5.56
CA ASP A 172 12.31 4.97 5.59
C ASP A 172 11.50 4.06 6.55
N ALA A 173 10.88 3.03 6.00
CA ALA A 173 10.04 2.14 6.77
C ALA A 173 10.83 1.43 7.89
N ILE A 174 12.08 1.05 7.65
CA ILE A 174 12.91 0.35 8.64
C ILE A 174 13.14 1.25 9.85
N LYS A 175 13.60 2.47 9.59
CA LYS A 175 13.88 3.45 10.64
C LYS A 175 12.61 3.79 11.42
N PHE A 176 11.50 4.04 10.71
CA PHE A 176 10.23 4.36 11.33
C PHE A 176 9.74 3.21 12.22
N LEU A 177 9.69 1.99 11.68
CA LEU A 177 9.17 0.82 12.39
C LEU A 177 10.03 0.47 13.61
N ASN A 178 11.35 0.55 13.52
CA ASN A 178 12.24 0.32 14.66
C ASN A 178 12.00 1.30 15.82
N ASN A 179 11.64 2.54 15.50
CA ASN A 179 11.39 3.55 16.52
C ASN A 179 9.99 3.42 17.17
N PHE A 180 8.98 3.05 16.39
CA PHE A 180 7.58 3.15 16.79
C PHE A 180 6.87 1.82 16.95
N THR A 181 7.57 0.70 16.74
CA THR A 181 7.00 -0.64 16.90
C THR A 181 7.91 -1.57 17.71
N ASN A 182 7.33 -2.65 18.23
CA ASN A 182 8.06 -3.73 18.89
C ASN A 182 8.60 -4.77 17.89
N ALA A 183 8.41 -4.55 16.59
CA ALA A 183 8.94 -5.43 15.59
C ALA A 183 10.47 -5.37 15.62
N GLU A 184 11.09 -6.47 16.00
CA GLU A 184 12.46 -6.68 15.60
C GLU A 184 12.46 -6.88 14.09
N TYR A 185 13.36 -6.23 13.37
CA TYR A 185 13.48 -6.25 11.89
C TYR A 185 13.56 -7.66 11.26
N LYS A 186 13.49 -8.71 12.03
CA LYS A 186 13.65 -10.12 11.63
C LYS A 186 12.35 -10.81 11.19
N GLY A 187 11.51 -10.18 10.42
CA GLY A 187 10.50 -10.92 9.66
C GLY A 187 9.03 -10.70 10.04
N GLU A 188 8.68 -9.99 11.10
CA GLU A 188 7.27 -9.80 11.48
C GLU A 188 6.51 -8.84 10.56
N TRP A 189 7.24 -7.91 9.91
CA TRP A 189 6.69 -6.95 8.95
C TRP A 189 6.92 -7.35 7.49
N TRP A 190 7.85 -8.26 7.23
CA TRP A 190 8.34 -8.58 5.90
C TRP A 190 8.12 -10.05 5.58
N ASP A 191 7.79 -10.33 4.34
CA ASP A 191 7.90 -11.67 3.82
C ASP A 191 9.40 -11.96 3.60
N THR A 192 9.92 -12.97 4.28
CA THR A 192 11.33 -13.37 4.21
C THR A 192 11.69 -14.12 2.92
N ARG A 193 10.73 -14.37 2.04
CA ARG A 193 10.94 -14.96 0.71
C ARG A 193 11.54 -13.92 -0.23
N GLN A 194 12.82 -13.61 -0.06
CA GLN A 194 13.48 -12.55 -0.82
C GLN A 194 14.31 -13.13 -1.96
N GLY A 195 13.90 -12.78 -3.18
CA GLY A 195 14.82 -12.71 -4.31
C GLY A 195 15.70 -11.44 -4.21
N ASP A 196 16.83 -11.43 -4.89
CA ASP A 196 17.70 -10.25 -4.95
C ASP A 196 17.07 -9.18 -5.87
N TYR A 197 16.20 -8.35 -5.30
CA TYR A 197 15.47 -7.29 -6.00
C TYR A 197 16.33 -6.08 -6.42
N ARG A 198 17.60 -6.02 -6.03
CA ARG A 198 18.49 -4.88 -6.31
C ARG A 198 18.91 -4.76 -7.78
N LEU A 199 18.62 -5.78 -8.57
CA LEU A 199 19.09 -5.87 -9.96
C LEU A 199 18.21 -5.10 -10.97
N PHE A 200 16.99 -4.69 -10.59
CA PHE A 200 16.06 -4.04 -11.52
C PHE A 200 16.01 -2.54 -11.30
N LYS A 201 16.91 -1.80 -11.96
CA LYS A 201 16.74 -0.35 -12.14
C LYS A 201 16.04 -0.12 -13.47
N GLU A 202 14.85 0.41 -13.39
CA GLU A 202 14.08 0.79 -14.57
C GLU A 202 14.74 1.96 -15.28
N LYS A 203 14.83 1.85 -16.61
CA LYS A 203 15.37 2.93 -17.44
C LYS A 203 14.25 3.72 -18.10
N ASP A 204 13.27 3.04 -18.65
CA ASP A 204 12.11 3.58 -19.38
C ASP A 204 11.05 2.49 -19.59
N SER A 205 9.93 2.85 -20.20
CA SER A 205 8.84 1.93 -20.48
C SER A 205 9.26 0.76 -21.39
N ASP A 206 10.12 1.02 -22.38
CA ASP A 206 10.61 -0.02 -23.30
C ASP A 206 11.48 -1.04 -22.57
N HIS A 207 12.26 -0.57 -21.58
CA HIS A 207 13.05 -1.47 -20.74
C HIS A 207 12.14 -2.36 -19.90
N VAL A 208 11.12 -1.78 -19.26
CA VAL A 208 10.12 -2.52 -18.46
C VAL A 208 9.44 -3.59 -19.32
N LEU A 209 8.93 -3.23 -20.48
CA LEU A 209 8.26 -4.18 -21.38
C LEU A 209 9.20 -5.29 -21.84
N ARG A 210 10.46 -4.96 -22.20
CA ARG A 210 11.45 -6.00 -22.59
C ARG A 210 11.74 -6.98 -21.47
N VAL A 211 11.90 -6.50 -20.23
CA VAL A 211 12.14 -7.39 -19.08
C VAL A 211 10.94 -8.32 -18.89
N LEU A 212 9.72 -7.79 -18.91
CA LEU A 212 8.51 -8.58 -18.73
C LEU A 212 8.30 -9.60 -19.87
N CYS A 213 8.60 -9.23 -21.12
CA CYS A 213 8.52 -10.15 -22.26
C CYS A 213 9.49 -11.32 -22.13
N ASN A 214 10.65 -11.11 -21.53
CA ASN A 214 11.68 -12.14 -21.34
C ASN A 214 11.48 -13.01 -20.09
N MET A 215 10.46 -12.72 -19.26
CA MET A 215 10.10 -13.63 -18.17
C MET A 215 9.69 -14.98 -18.76
N THR A 216 10.31 -16.05 -18.30
CA THR A 216 9.99 -17.40 -18.77
C THR A 216 8.54 -17.74 -18.46
N SER A 217 7.84 -18.28 -19.43
CA SER A 217 6.53 -18.91 -19.22
C SER A 217 6.81 -20.29 -18.65
N ASP A 218 6.58 -20.48 -17.38
CA ASP A 218 6.49 -21.82 -16.81
C ASP A 218 5.12 -22.42 -17.12
#